data_6478ca8d218e72f014193532116d989d
#
_entry.id   6478ca8d218e72f014193532116d989d
#
_cell.length_a   1.000
_cell.length_b   1.000
_cell.length_c   1.000
_cell.angle_alpha   90.00
_cell.angle_beta   90.00
_cell.angle_gamma   90.00
#
_symmetry.space_group_name_H-M   'P 1'
#
loop_
_entity.id
_entity.type
_entity.pdbx_description
1 polymer ?
#
loop_
_entity_poly.entity_id
_entity_poly.type
_entity_poly.pdbx_seq_one_letter_code
_entity_poly.pdbx_strand_id
1 'polypeptide(L)' 'MSVANIGEMLQTWRDAAVRSVEAGFDICEIHGAHGYLIHQFLSPLANRRNDGYGGDLKGRMRFALEIAEMVRSA' A
#
# COMPACT_ATOMS: atom_id res chain seq x y z
N MET A 1 5.05 -12.38 0.78
CA MET A 1 3.98 -11.97 -0.15
C MET A 1 4.54 -11.90 -1.55
N SER A 2 3.91 -12.54 -2.50
CA SER A 2 4.32 -12.50 -3.90
C SER A 2 3.87 -11.22 -4.58
N VAL A 3 4.40 -10.95 -5.79
CA VAL A 3 3.94 -9.81 -6.59
C VAL A 3 2.44 -9.93 -6.91
N ALA A 4 1.95 -11.15 -7.16
CA ALA A 4 0.52 -11.38 -7.39
C ALA A 4 -0.31 -11.05 -6.15
N ASN A 5 0.16 -11.41 -4.95
CA ASN A 5 -0.50 -11.07 -3.69
C ASN A 5 -0.53 -9.55 -3.47
N ILE A 6 0.54 -8.85 -3.85
CA ILE A 6 0.58 -7.39 -3.77
C ILE A 6 -0.53 -6.78 -4.65
N GLY A 7 -0.70 -7.29 -5.87
CA GLY A 7 -1.76 -6.82 -6.76
C GLY A 7 -3.15 -7.03 -6.18
N GLU A 8 -3.40 -8.18 -5.57
CA GLU A 8 -4.67 -8.47 -4.90
C GLU A 8 -4.89 -7.53 -3.70
N MET A 9 -3.83 -7.27 -2.93
CA MET A 9 -3.90 -6.37 -1.78
C MET A 9 -4.21 -4.94 -2.22
N LEU A 10 -3.59 -4.47 -3.31
CA LEU A 10 -3.88 -3.15 -3.87
C LEU A 10 -5.36 -3.03 -4.25
N GLN A 11 -5.94 -4.06 -4.84
CA GLN A 11 -7.37 -4.06 -5.19
C GLN A 11 -8.24 -3.99 -3.93
N THR A 12 -7.85 -4.67 -2.85
CA THR A 12 -8.56 -4.59 -1.57
C THR A 12 -8.56 -3.17 -1.02
N TRP A 13 -7.44 -2.47 -1.13
CA TRP A 13 -7.33 -1.06 -0.70
C TRP A 13 -8.30 -0.18 -1.48
N ARG A 14 -8.37 -0.36 -2.80
CA ARG A 14 -9.30 0.38 -3.64
C ARG A 14 -10.75 0.09 -3.28
N ASP A 15 -11.08 -1.18 -3.09
CA ASP A 15 -12.45 -1.60 -2.73
C ASP A 15 -12.86 -1.00 -1.39
N ALA A 16 -11.96 -0.95 -0.42
CA ALA A 16 -12.22 -0.33 0.88
C ALA A 16 -12.46 1.18 0.73
N ALA A 17 -11.71 1.86 -0.12
CA ALA A 17 -11.89 3.28 -0.38
C ALA A 17 -13.26 3.55 -1.04
N VAL A 18 -13.65 2.73 -2.00
CA VAL A 18 -14.97 2.83 -2.63
C VAL A 18 -16.08 2.68 -1.59
N ARG A 19 -15.96 1.69 -0.70
CA ARG A 19 -16.95 1.49 0.37
C ARG A 19 -17.00 2.68 1.32
N SER A 20 -15.86 3.31 1.60
CA SER A 20 -15.81 4.51 2.45
C SER A 20 -16.60 5.67 1.84
N VAL A 21 -16.42 5.89 0.54
CA VAL A 21 -17.17 6.94 -0.19
C VAL A 21 -18.66 6.64 -0.17
N GLU A 22 -19.06 5.41 -0.43
CA GLU A 22 -20.47 4.99 -0.42
C GLU A 22 -21.10 5.13 0.96
N ALA A 23 -20.30 4.95 2.03
CA ALA A 23 -20.76 5.12 3.41
C ALA A 23 -20.84 6.59 3.85
N GLY A 24 -20.38 7.54 3.01
CA GLY A 24 -20.48 8.96 3.27
C GLY A 24 -19.31 9.58 4.00
N PHE A 25 -18.15 8.92 4.05
CA PHE A 25 -16.94 9.50 4.64
C PHE A 25 -16.31 10.51 3.68
N ASP A 26 -15.89 11.65 4.23
CA ASP A 26 -15.29 12.74 3.45
C ASP A 26 -13.78 12.62 3.34
N ILE A 27 -13.13 11.98 4.33
CA ILE A 27 -11.67 11.86 4.41
C ILE A 27 -11.30 10.40 4.66
N CYS A 28 -10.27 9.94 3.94
CA CYS A 28 -9.72 8.60 4.11
C CYS A 28 -8.22 8.72 4.39
N GLU A 29 -7.77 8.18 5.53
CA GLU A 29 -6.36 8.18 5.92
C GLU A 29 -5.75 6.81 5.67
N ILE A 30 -4.59 6.81 4.99
CA ILE A 30 -3.82 5.59 4.76
C ILE A 30 -2.81 5.45 5.91
N HIS A 31 -2.92 4.34 6.67
CA HIS A 31 -2.01 4.09 7.79
C HIS A 31 -0.72 3.42 7.29
N GLY A 32 0.37 4.19 7.27
CA GLY A 32 1.66 3.72 6.75
C GLY A 32 2.77 3.61 7.81
N ALA A 33 2.42 3.61 9.09
CA ALA A 33 3.40 3.65 10.19
C ALA A 33 3.20 2.51 11.20
N HIS A 34 3.99 2.55 12.27
CA HIS A 34 3.87 1.69 13.46
C HIS A 34 4.06 0.19 13.20
N GLY A 35 4.90 -0.18 12.23
CA GLY A 35 5.29 -1.57 11.99
C GLY A 35 4.28 -2.43 11.26
N TYR A 36 3.20 -1.83 10.75
CA TYR A 36 2.20 -2.57 9.97
C TYR A 36 2.59 -2.68 8.49
N LEU A 37 1.72 -3.18 7.65
CA LEU A 37 2.07 -3.66 6.30
C LEU A 37 2.81 -2.62 5.44
N ILE A 38 2.30 -1.41 5.31
CA ILE A 38 2.96 -0.38 4.49
C ILE A 38 4.33 -0.03 5.07
N HIS A 39 4.41 0.14 6.39
CA HIS A 39 5.67 0.43 7.06
C HIS A 39 6.69 -0.69 6.84
N GLN A 40 6.24 -1.95 6.85
CA GLN A 40 7.12 -3.10 6.60
C GLN A 40 7.76 -3.05 5.20
N PHE A 41 7.06 -2.54 4.20
CA PHE A 41 7.63 -2.35 2.87
C PHE A 41 8.61 -1.18 2.82
N LEU A 42 8.33 -0.10 3.54
CA LEU A 42 9.18 1.08 3.56
C LEU A 42 10.49 0.88 4.31
N SER A 43 10.46 0.09 5.38
CA SER A 43 11.62 -0.07 6.26
C SER A 43 12.70 -0.95 5.65
N PRO A 44 13.96 -0.48 5.57
CA PRO A 44 15.07 -1.33 5.10
C PRO A 44 15.42 -2.45 6.08
N LEU A 45 14.96 -2.35 7.33
CA LEU A 45 15.16 -3.42 8.32
C LEU A 45 14.17 -4.56 8.12
N ALA A 46 12.92 -4.25 7.78
CA ALA A 46 11.87 -5.24 7.58
C ALA A 46 11.79 -5.73 6.13
N ASN A 47 12.01 -4.85 5.16
CA ASN A 47 11.92 -5.18 3.74
C ASN A 47 13.26 -5.71 3.22
N ARG A 48 13.29 -7.01 2.96
CA ARG A 48 14.47 -7.71 2.41
C ARG A 48 14.22 -8.25 1.01
N ARG A 49 13.21 -7.70 0.32
CA ARG A 49 12.85 -8.14 -1.03
C ARG A 49 13.90 -7.70 -2.03
N ASN A 50 14.07 -8.52 -3.07
CA ASN A 50 14.97 -8.21 -4.18
C ASN A 50 14.24 -8.05 -5.51
N ASP A 51 12.93 -7.81 -5.46
CA ASP A 51 12.09 -7.51 -6.63
C ASP A 51 11.81 -6.00 -6.70
N GLY A 52 10.88 -5.57 -7.54
CA GLY A 52 10.53 -4.16 -7.73
C GLY A 52 9.94 -3.46 -6.50
N TYR A 53 9.62 -4.20 -5.45
CA TYR A 53 9.05 -3.68 -4.20
C TYR A 53 10.05 -3.63 -3.05
N GLY A 54 11.32 -3.74 -3.32
CA GLY A 54 12.35 -3.73 -2.31
C GLY A 54 13.67 -3.18 -2.82
N GLY A 55 14.75 -3.41 -2.06
CA GLY A 55 16.09 -2.97 -2.40
C GLY A 55 16.32 -1.52 -2.02
N ASP A 56 16.41 -0.63 -3.01
CA ASP A 56 16.65 0.79 -2.77
C ASP A 56 15.37 1.51 -2.27
N LEU A 57 15.51 2.80 -1.97
CA LEU A 57 14.39 3.60 -1.48
C LEU A 57 13.22 3.61 -2.47
N LYS A 58 13.50 3.74 -3.75
CA LYS A 58 12.45 3.75 -4.79
C LYS A 58 11.64 2.45 -4.78
N GLY A 59 12.31 1.31 -4.68
CA GLY A 59 11.64 0.01 -4.61
C GLY A 59 10.80 -0.14 -3.33
N ARG A 60 11.35 0.30 -2.19
CA ARG A 60 10.63 0.24 -0.92
C ARG A 60 9.41 1.16 -0.88
N MET A 61 9.45 2.29 -1.57
CA MET A 61 8.33 3.24 -1.65
C MET A 61 7.22 2.79 -2.60
N ARG A 62 7.49 1.88 -3.51
CA ARG A 62 6.57 1.51 -4.59
C ARG A 62 5.19 1.10 -4.08
N PHE A 63 5.13 0.24 -3.09
CA PHE A 63 3.85 -0.26 -2.56
C PHE A 63 2.99 0.88 -1.99
N ALA A 64 3.59 1.75 -1.17
CA ALA A 64 2.87 2.89 -0.59
C ALA A 64 2.35 3.85 -1.67
N LEU A 65 3.16 4.11 -2.70
CA LEU A 65 2.76 4.99 -3.80
C LEU A 65 1.63 4.38 -4.63
N GLU A 66 1.68 3.08 -4.87
CA GLU A 66 0.62 2.37 -5.59
C GLU A 66 -0.69 2.34 -4.80
N ILE A 67 -0.61 2.16 -3.47
CA ILE A 67 -1.79 2.25 -2.60
C ILE A 67 -2.41 3.64 -2.69
N ALA A 68 -1.60 4.69 -2.60
CA ALA A 68 -2.08 6.07 -2.68
C ALA A 68 -2.81 6.31 -4.01
N GLU A 69 -2.27 5.82 -5.11
CA GLU A 69 -2.89 5.95 -6.43
C GLU A 69 -4.21 5.19 -6.50
N MET A 70 -4.26 3.97 -5.99
CA MET A 70 -5.48 3.15 -5.99
C MET A 70 -6.59 3.79 -5.16
N VAL A 71 -6.25 4.32 -3.98
CA VAL A 71 -7.23 4.99 -3.11
C VAL A 71 -7.70 6.30 -3.74
N ARG A 72 -6.81 7.07 -4.34
CA ARG A 72 -7.14 8.34 -4.99
C ARG A 72 -8.09 8.15 -6.17
N SER A 73 -7.93 7.07 -6.92
CA SER A 73 -8.74 6.78 -8.11
C SER A 73 -10.11 6.16 -7.80
N ALA A 74 -10.35 5.85 -6.56
CA ALA A 74 -11.61 5.22 -6.13
C ALA A 74 -12.82 6.17 -6.15
#